data_42ea658c76aad1b8edac082b6e57cf7b
#
_entry.id   42ea658c76aad1b8edac082b6e57cf7b
#
_cell.length_a   1.000
_cell.length_b   1.000
_cell.length_c   1.000
_cell.angle_alpha   90.00
_cell.angle_beta   90.00
_cell.angle_gamma   90.00
#
_symmetry.space_group_name_H-M   'P 1'
#
loop_
_entity.id
_entity.type
_entity.pdbx_description
1 polymer ?
#
loop_
_entity_poly.entity_id
_entity_poly.type
_entity_poly.pdbx_seq_one_letter_code
_entity_poly.pdbx_strand_id
1 'polypeptide(L)'
;MRSMMEEYGEDKRGISLKNVTKRFGHLVVVDSVSFHVKEGAFMSLLGPSGCGKTTTLRMIAGFLKPERGTINIGGVDVTHLPPFKRNVGLVFQSYALWPHMTVFENISFGLKLDKIKPKAIKKKVGDVLSLTNLSGMENRYPRELSGGQQQRVALARALALDPAVFLLDEPLSNLDRKLRVYMRVELKQLQKKLGMTILYVTHDQEEALSMSDRVAIMNKGRIIQVGTPDEIYENPQSMFTADFVGNINMIEGVILEISGRLATFKTRDGFLLKVSLEKGMKPGARVNVAIRPEKLSVSRQPPEGENVFPGTVKFVDYFGSLIKYFVELETGFQLMAENQNLDARFNAGEKVYLKLEPGHCYFIEPEA
;
A
#
# COMPACT_ATOMS: atom_id res chain seq x y z
N MET A 1 -16.71 -2.95 20.01
CA MET A 1 -16.64 -4.29 19.39
C MET A 1 -17.94 -4.80 18.78
N ARG A 2 -19.12 -4.40 19.27
CA ARG A 2 -20.43 -4.76 18.67
C ARG A 2 -20.81 -3.96 17.42
N SER A 3 -20.28 -2.73 17.26
CA SER A 3 -20.63 -1.81 16.15
C SER A 3 -20.06 -2.18 14.77
N MET A 4 -18.95 -2.93 14.72
CA MET A 4 -18.37 -3.39 13.44
C MET A 4 -19.11 -4.59 12.82
N MET A 5 -19.95 -5.29 13.56
CA MET A 5 -20.63 -6.50 13.07
C MET A 5 -21.98 -6.23 12.42
N GLU A 6 -22.60 -5.09 12.73
CA GLU A 6 -23.92 -4.71 12.16
C GLU A 6 -23.78 -3.95 10.82
N GLU A 7 -22.60 -3.42 10.49
CA GLU A 7 -22.34 -2.60 9.31
C GLU A 7 -22.00 -3.42 8.03
N TYR A 8 -21.71 -4.73 8.15
CA TYR A 8 -21.19 -5.55 7.04
C TYR A 8 -22.08 -6.74 6.66
N GLY A 9 -23.39 -6.62 6.85
CA GLY A 9 -24.36 -7.74 6.80
C GLY A 9 -24.63 -8.38 5.44
N GLU A 10 -24.29 -7.79 4.27
CA GLU A 10 -24.71 -8.31 2.96
C GLU A 10 -23.72 -8.10 1.80
N ASP A 11 -22.42 -8.00 2.04
CA ASP A 11 -21.42 -7.91 0.97
C ASP A 11 -21.29 -9.25 0.23
N LYS A 12 -22.05 -9.42 -0.87
CA LYS A 12 -22.06 -10.66 -1.68
C LYS A 12 -20.72 -10.98 -2.36
N ARG A 13 -19.80 -10.00 -2.45
CA ARG A 13 -18.48 -10.13 -3.04
C ARG A 13 -17.38 -9.50 -2.18
N GLY A 14 -17.57 -9.39 -0.88
CA GLY A 14 -16.55 -8.88 0.07
C GLY A 14 -15.66 -9.98 0.63
N ILE A 15 -14.54 -9.57 1.27
CA ILE A 15 -13.62 -10.47 2.01
C ILE A 15 -13.57 -10.02 3.46
N SER A 16 -13.74 -10.91 4.42
CA SER A 16 -13.58 -10.61 5.85
C SER A 16 -12.71 -11.66 6.54
N LEU A 17 -11.70 -11.18 7.25
CA LEU A 17 -10.86 -11.97 8.14
C LEU A 17 -11.14 -11.55 9.60
N LYS A 18 -11.24 -12.54 10.50
CA LYS A 18 -11.41 -12.30 11.94
C LYS A 18 -10.41 -13.14 12.73
N ASN A 19 -9.45 -12.48 13.41
CA ASN A 19 -8.43 -13.07 14.29
C ASN A 19 -7.70 -14.25 13.66
N VAL A 20 -7.38 -14.15 12.36
CA VAL A 20 -6.73 -15.23 11.61
C VAL A 20 -5.29 -15.36 12.04
N THR A 21 -4.90 -16.57 12.46
CA THR A 21 -3.55 -16.89 12.94
C THR A 21 -2.97 -18.07 12.17
N LYS A 22 -1.68 -17.98 11.79
CA LYS A 22 -0.92 -19.02 11.13
C LYS A 22 0.46 -19.18 11.74
N ARG A 23 0.82 -20.45 12.03
CA ARG A 23 2.15 -20.82 12.50
C ARG A 23 2.81 -21.81 11.55
N PHE A 24 4.12 -21.81 11.54
CA PHE A 24 4.94 -22.87 10.95
C PHE A 24 5.95 -23.32 12.02
N GLY A 25 5.71 -24.49 12.58
CA GLY A 25 6.41 -24.93 13.78
C GLY A 25 6.19 -23.95 14.96
N HIS A 26 7.27 -23.39 15.47
CA HIS A 26 7.22 -22.41 16.59
C HIS A 26 7.03 -20.97 16.10
N LEU A 27 7.21 -20.69 14.80
CA LEU A 27 7.15 -19.34 14.27
C LEU A 27 5.70 -18.95 13.96
N VAL A 28 5.22 -17.86 14.58
CA VAL A 28 3.95 -17.22 14.25
C VAL A 28 4.20 -16.28 13.06
N VAL A 29 3.68 -16.63 11.89
CA VAL A 29 3.86 -15.84 10.65
C VAL A 29 2.71 -14.88 10.43
N VAL A 30 1.50 -15.24 10.85
CA VAL A 30 0.30 -14.38 10.85
C VAL A 30 -0.31 -14.47 12.25
N ASP A 31 -0.50 -13.33 12.90
CA ASP A 31 -0.93 -13.24 14.29
C ASP A 31 -2.19 -12.39 14.42
N SER A 32 -3.32 -13.05 14.63
CA SER A 32 -4.63 -12.44 14.93
C SER A 32 -5.06 -11.36 13.92
N VAL A 33 -4.77 -11.58 12.63
CA VAL A 33 -5.08 -10.65 11.55
C VAL A 33 -6.58 -10.54 11.34
N SER A 34 -7.07 -9.27 11.34
CA SER A 34 -8.47 -8.94 11.09
C SER A 34 -8.56 -7.73 10.17
N PHE A 35 -9.28 -7.86 9.06
CA PHE A 35 -9.63 -6.75 8.17
C PHE A 35 -10.83 -7.12 7.29
N HIS A 36 -11.38 -6.11 6.61
CA HIS A 36 -12.50 -6.28 5.69
C HIS A 36 -12.23 -5.55 4.38
N VAL A 37 -12.54 -6.21 3.25
CA VAL A 37 -12.54 -5.62 1.90
C VAL A 37 -13.99 -5.54 1.45
N LYS A 38 -14.50 -4.33 1.27
CA LYS A 38 -15.88 -4.11 0.78
C LYS A 38 -16.04 -4.59 -0.66
N GLU A 39 -17.25 -5.00 -1.02
CA GLU A 39 -17.60 -5.31 -2.42
C GLU A 39 -17.22 -4.15 -3.34
N GLY A 40 -16.58 -4.47 -4.47
CA GLY A 40 -16.11 -3.50 -5.45
C GLY A 40 -14.90 -2.65 -5.03
N ALA A 41 -14.37 -2.83 -3.82
CA ALA A 41 -13.21 -2.09 -3.36
C ALA A 41 -11.88 -2.73 -3.80
N PHE A 42 -10.88 -1.88 -3.98
CA PHE A 42 -9.48 -2.25 -4.15
C PHE A 42 -8.74 -2.04 -2.84
N MET A 43 -8.33 -3.11 -2.17
CA MET A 43 -7.56 -3.02 -0.92
C MET A 43 -6.16 -3.60 -1.11
N SER A 44 -5.13 -2.84 -0.71
CA SER A 44 -3.76 -3.33 -0.67
C SER A 44 -3.37 -3.81 0.72
N LEU A 45 -2.66 -4.96 0.75
CA LEU A 45 -1.93 -5.44 1.91
C LEU A 45 -0.46 -5.11 1.69
N LEU A 46 0.02 -4.06 2.35
CA LEU A 46 1.35 -3.47 2.19
C LEU A 46 2.23 -3.79 3.40
N GLY A 47 3.51 -4.08 3.18
CA GLY A 47 4.46 -4.32 4.26
C GLY A 47 5.80 -4.89 3.75
N PRO A 48 6.81 -4.98 4.60
CA PRO A 48 8.12 -5.50 4.22
C PRO A 48 8.07 -6.97 3.82
N SER A 49 9.13 -7.44 3.16
CA SER A 49 9.27 -8.85 2.81
C SER A 49 9.24 -9.73 4.07
N GLY A 50 8.54 -10.86 4.02
CA GLY A 50 8.45 -11.81 5.13
C GLY A 50 7.46 -11.42 6.25
N CYS A 51 6.73 -10.29 6.18
CA CYS A 51 5.78 -9.91 7.23
C CYS A 51 4.47 -10.72 7.26
N GLY A 52 4.23 -11.63 6.31
CA GLY A 52 3.07 -12.53 6.31
C GLY A 52 2.01 -12.27 5.23
N LYS A 53 2.20 -11.31 4.31
CA LYS A 53 1.23 -10.93 3.27
C LYS A 53 0.81 -12.09 2.37
N THR A 54 1.78 -12.71 1.68
CA THR A 54 1.53 -13.87 0.81
C THR A 54 0.94 -15.06 1.58
N THR A 55 1.34 -15.26 2.84
CA THR A 55 0.74 -16.29 3.72
C THR A 55 -0.73 -16.00 3.97
N THR A 56 -1.07 -14.75 4.29
CA THR A 56 -2.46 -14.31 4.48
C THR A 56 -3.27 -14.50 3.19
N LEU A 57 -2.75 -14.08 2.05
CA LEU A 57 -3.40 -14.27 0.76
C LEU A 57 -3.62 -15.75 0.44
N ARG A 58 -2.62 -16.63 0.70
CA ARG A 58 -2.74 -18.08 0.49
C ARG A 58 -3.76 -18.74 1.43
N MET A 59 -3.97 -18.20 2.63
CA MET A 59 -5.05 -18.64 3.52
C MET A 59 -6.43 -18.25 2.96
N ILE A 60 -6.59 -17.05 2.42
CA ILE A 60 -7.83 -16.61 1.76
C ILE A 60 -8.10 -17.47 0.53
N ALA A 61 -7.08 -17.75 -0.28
CA ALA A 61 -7.20 -18.62 -1.47
C ALA A 61 -7.44 -20.10 -1.13
N GLY A 62 -7.21 -20.52 0.13
CA GLY A 62 -7.43 -21.91 0.57
C GLY A 62 -6.25 -22.85 0.39
N PHE A 63 -5.08 -22.36 -0.01
CA PHE A 63 -3.85 -23.17 -0.10
C PHE A 63 -3.22 -23.45 1.29
N LEU A 64 -3.53 -22.61 2.26
CA LEU A 64 -3.11 -22.77 3.65
C LEU A 64 -4.35 -22.73 4.54
N LYS A 65 -4.36 -23.54 5.59
CA LYS A 65 -5.39 -23.50 6.63
C LYS A 65 -4.89 -22.64 7.81
N PRO A 66 -5.70 -21.70 8.32
CA PRO A 66 -5.38 -21.02 9.56
C PRO A 66 -5.51 -22.00 10.74
N GLU A 67 -4.77 -21.77 11.83
CA GLU A 67 -4.95 -22.46 13.10
C GLU A 67 -6.08 -21.85 13.94
N ARG A 68 -6.32 -20.53 13.75
CA ARG A 68 -7.38 -19.80 14.48
C ARG A 68 -8.00 -18.76 13.57
N GLY A 69 -9.19 -18.31 13.93
CA GLY A 69 -9.92 -17.28 13.21
C GLY A 69 -10.79 -17.81 12.09
N THR A 70 -11.46 -16.90 11.41
CA THR A 70 -12.41 -17.22 10.32
C THR A 70 -12.14 -16.36 9.10
N ILE A 71 -12.41 -16.92 7.93
CA ILE A 71 -12.29 -16.28 6.63
C ILE A 71 -13.64 -16.39 5.92
N ASN A 72 -14.24 -15.25 5.59
CA ASN A 72 -15.49 -15.18 4.85
C ASN A 72 -15.28 -14.51 3.49
N ILE A 73 -15.92 -15.05 2.46
CA ILE A 73 -15.97 -14.48 1.11
C ILE A 73 -17.45 -14.43 0.68
N GLY A 74 -17.94 -13.22 0.37
CA GLY A 74 -19.32 -13.06 -0.05
C GLY A 74 -20.35 -13.50 1.01
N GLY A 75 -20.04 -13.31 2.29
CA GLY A 75 -20.88 -13.75 3.41
C GLY A 75 -20.79 -15.25 3.76
N VAL A 76 -20.04 -16.04 2.99
CA VAL A 76 -19.87 -17.49 3.20
C VAL A 76 -18.57 -17.75 3.97
N ASP A 77 -18.63 -18.55 5.04
CA ASP A 77 -17.42 -19.03 5.72
C ASP A 77 -16.69 -20.04 4.83
N VAL A 78 -15.50 -19.65 4.39
CA VAL A 78 -14.64 -20.47 3.51
C VAL A 78 -13.40 -21.01 4.24
N THR A 79 -13.31 -20.83 5.55
CA THR A 79 -12.13 -21.15 6.37
C THR A 79 -11.57 -22.53 6.09
N HIS A 80 -12.43 -23.53 5.98
CA HIS A 80 -12.05 -24.93 5.78
C HIS A 80 -12.28 -25.44 4.35
N LEU A 81 -12.80 -24.61 3.45
CA LEU A 81 -13.05 -25.00 2.06
C LEU A 81 -11.73 -25.09 1.28
N PRO A 82 -11.59 -26.09 0.38
CA PRO A 82 -10.45 -26.17 -0.53
C PRO A 82 -10.52 -25.03 -1.59
N PRO A 83 -9.38 -24.70 -2.25
CA PRO A 83 -9.29 -23.56 -3.18
C PRO A 83 -10.39 -23.55 -4.26
N PHE A 84 -10.66 -24.68 -4.89
CA PHE A 84 -11.64 -24.79 -5.99
C PHE A 84 -13.11 -24.56 -5.58
N LYS A 85 -13.40 -24.48 -4.28
CA LYS A 85 -14.74 -24.19 -3.75
C LYS A 85 -14.90 -22.74 -3.25
N ARG A 86 -13.87 -21.90 -3.37
CA ARG A 86 -13.88 -20.54 -2.76
C ARG A 86 -14.33 -19.43 -3.70
N ASN A 87 -14.55 -19.71 -4.96
CA ASN A 87 -14.92 -18.72 -5.99
C ASN A 87 -13.99 -17.49 -6.01
N VAL A 88 -12.68 -17.72 -6.04
CA VAL A 88 -11.64 -16.68 -6.06
C VAL A 88 -10.85 -16.73 -7.36
N GLY A 89 -10.55 -15.58 -7.94
CA GLY A 89 -9.58 -15.43 -9.03
C GLY A 89 -8.21 -15.11 -8.44
N LEU A 90 -7.20 -15.93 -8.72
CA LEU A 90 -5.86 -15.72 -8.19
C LEU A 90 -4.86 -15.46 -9.31
N VAL A 91 -4.06 -14.40 -9.14
CA VAL A 91 -2.89 -14.10 -9.98
C VAL A 91 -1.65 -14.17 -9.10
N PHE A 92 -0.75 -15.08 -9.46
CA PHE A 92 0.53 -15.27 -8.77
C PHE A 92 1.60 -14.28 -9.27
N GLN A 93 2.60 -14.03 -8.47
CA GLN A 93 3.77 -13.22 -8.81
C GLN A 93 4.47 -13.69 -10.09
N SER A 94 4.57 -15.01 -10.31
CA SER A 94 5.16 -15.61 -11.52
C SER A 94 4.18 -15.72 -12.69
N TYR A 95 2.96 -15.16 -12.56
CA TYR A 95 1.83 -15.33 -13.48
C TYR A 95 1.33 -16.78 -13.62
N ALA A 96 2.16 -17.77 -13.37
CA ALA A 96 1.88 -19.21 -13.41
C ALA A 96 1.12 -19.63 -14.69
N LEU A 97 1.53 -19.10 -15.84
CA LEU A 97 0.98 -19.52 -17.14
C LEU A 97 1.54 -20.88 -17.54
N TRP A 98 0.70 -21.72 -18.14
CA TRP A 98 1.15 -22.99 -18.71
C TRP A 98 1.93 -22.73 -20.00
N PRO A 99 3.25 -23.01 -20.05
CA PRO A 99 4.11 -22.60 -21.16
C PRO A 99 3.85 -23.39 -22.45
N HIS A 100 3.25 -24.56 -22.34
CA HIS A 100 2.89 -25.45 -23.46
C HIS A 100 1.48 -25.20 -24.00
N MET A 101 0.73 -24.27 -23.42
CA MET A 101 -0.61 -23.87 -23.83
C MET A 101 -0.57 -22.48 -24.47
N THR A 102 -1.40 -22.27 -25.49
CA THR A 102 -1.64 -20.97 -26.09
C THR A 102 -2.37 -20.02 -25.11
N VAL A 103 -2.47 -18.74 -25.45
CA VAL A 103 -3.27 -17.75 -24.70
C VAL A 103 -4.71 -18.22 -24.57
N PHE A 104 -5.32 -18.66 -25.66
CA PHE A 104 -6.68 -19.21 -25.67
C PHE A 104 -6.82 -20.38 -24.71
N GLU A 105 -5.90 -21.33 -24.75
CA GLU A 105 -5.92 -22.53 -23.91
C GLU A 105 -5.73 -22.19 -22.43
N ASN A 106 -4.79 -21.27 -22.09
CA ASN A 106 -4.59 -20.77 -20.74
C ASN A 106 -5.88 -20.17 -20.16
N ILE A 107 -6.56 -19.31 -20.91
CA ILE A 107 -7.79 -18.65 -20.46
C ILE A 107 -8.96 -19.62 -20.38
N SER A 108 -9.08 -20.52 -21.37
CA SER A 108 -10.21 -21.47 -21.47
C SER A 108 -10.09 -22.66 -20.52
N PHE A 109 -8.94 -22.88 -19.87
CA PHE A 109 -8.69 -24.08 -19.09
C PHE A 109 -9.71 -24.30 -17.98
N GLY A 110 -9.95 -23.31 -17.13
CA GLY A 110 -10.95 -23.39 -16.06
C GLY A 110 -12.36 -23.59 -16.59
N LEU A 111 -12.73 -22.88 -17.67
CA LEU A 111 -14.04 -23.02 -18.30
C LEU A 111 -14.30 -24.43 -18.83
N LYS A 112 -13.23 -25.12 -19.31
CA LYS A 112 -13.32 -26.52 -19.75
C LYS A 112 -13.55 -27.47 -18.57
N LEU A 113 -12.91 -27.22 -17.41
CA LEU A 113 -13.12 -27.99 -16.18
C LEU A 113 -14.57 -27.87 -15.68
N ASP A 114 -15.17 -26.69 -15.83
CA ASP A 114 -16.58 -26.43 -15.49
C ASP A 114 -17.56 -26.97 -16.54
N LYS A 115 -17.06 -27.73 -17.53
CA LYS A 115 -17.85 -28.37 -18.59
C LYS A 115 -18.72 -27.40 -19.40
N ILE A 116 -18.27 -26.16 -19.56
CA ILE A 116 -18.96 -25.16 -20.38
C ILE A 116 -18.88 -25.54 -21.85
N LYS A 117 -19.96 -25.30 -22.62
CA LYS A 117 -20.05 -25.62 -24.04
C LYS A 117 -19.00 -24.87 -24.87
N PRO A 118 -18.36 -25.48 -25.87
CA PRO A 118 -17.28 -24.90 -26.67
C PRO A 118 -17.63 -23.52 -27.28
N LYS A 119 -18.87 -23.35 -27.76
CA LYS A 119 -19.34 -22.06 -28.31
C LYS A 119 -19.35 -20.93 -27.27
N ALA A 120 -19.77 -21.24 -26.02
CA ALA A 120 -19.78 -20.32 -24.92
C ALA A 120 -18.35 -20.00 -24.44
N ILE A 121 -17.45 -21.00 -24.41
CA ILE A 121 -16.03 -20.79 -24.12
C ILE A 121 -15.41 -19.81 -25.12
N LYS A 122 -15.60 -20.03 -26.44
CA LYS A 122 -15.05 -19.15 -27.48
C LYS A 122 -15.54 -17.71 -27.32
N LYS A 123 -16.83 -17.51 -27.02
CA LYS A 123 -17.38 -16.18 -26.75
C LYS A 123 -16.76 -15.56 -25.51
N LYS A 124 -16.75 -16.25 -24.37
CA LYS A 124 -16.23 -15.73 -23.10
C LYS A 124 -14.74 -15.39 -23.18
N VAL A 125 -13.93 -16.23 -23.83
CA VAL A 125 -12.50 -15.96 -24.05
C VAL A 125 -12.32 -14.71 -24.95
N GLY A 126 -13.09 -14.56 -26.03
CA GLY A 126 -13.07 -13.39 -26.88
C GLY A 126 -13.42 -12.10 -26.14
N ASP A 127 -14.47 -12.13 -25.30
CA ASP A 127 -14.90 -11.00 -24.47
C ASP A 127 -13.78 -10.59 -23.50
N VAL A 128 -13.15 -11.56 -22.81
CA VAL A 128 -12.08 -11.29 -21.85
C VAL A 128 -10.80 -10.81 -22.53
N LEU A 129 -10.42 -11.37 -23.69
CA LEU A 129 -9.29 -10.89 -24.49
C LEU A 129 -9.47 -9.43 -24.91
N SER A 130 -10.68 -9.06 -25.31
CA SER A 130 -11.00 -7.67 -25.63
C SER A 130 -10.88 -6.74 -24.40
N LEU A 131 -11.37 -7.19 -23.22
CA LEU A 131 -11.30 -6.44 -21.97
C LEU A 131 -9.85 -6.20 -21.50
N THR A 132 -8.94 -7.13 -21.80
CA THR A 132 -7.54 -7.10 -21.39
C THR A 132 -6.58 -6.63 -22.49
N ASN A 133 -7.09 -6.08 -23.60
CA ASN A 133 -6.30 -5.63 -24.75
C ASN A 133 -5.36 -6.71 -25.34
N LEU A 134 -5.87 -7.94 -25.46
CA LEU A 134 -5.14 -9.12 -25.99
C LEU A 134 -5.77 -9.68 -27.26
N SER A 135 -6.72 -9.01 -27.88
CA SER A 135 -7.35 -9.46 -29.14
C SER A 135 -6.31 -9.74 -30.22
N GLY A 136 -6.43 -10.83 -30.94
CA GLY A 136 -5.49 -11.28 -31.97
C GLY A 136 -4.26 -12.05 -31.44
N MET A 137 -4.19 -12.28 -30.13
CA MET A 137 -3.08 -13.04 -29.51
C MET A 137 -3.47 -14.47 -29.08
N GLU A 138 -4.66 -14.93 -29.49
CA GLU A 138 -5.27 -16.20 -29.04
C GLU A 138 -4.36 -17.41 -29.22
N ASN A 139 -3.63 -17.43 -30.35
CA ASN A 139 -2.80 -18.58 -30.75
C ASN A 139 -1.33 -18.48 -30.31
N ARG A 140 -0.94 -17.37 -29.64
CA ARG A 140 0.44 -17.20 -29.14
C ARG A 140 0.67 -18.02 -27.89
N TYR A 141 1.93 -18.44 -27.69
CA TYR A 141 2.39 -19.07 -26.46
C TYR A 141 2.95 -18.03 -25.50
N PRO A 142 2.98 -18.30 -24.16
CA PRO A 142 3.52 -17.36 -23.18
C PRO A 142 4.93 -16.84 -23.49
N ARG A 143 5.82 -17.67 -24.02
CA ARG A 143 7.19 -17.29 -24.42
C ARG A 143 7.28 -16.25 -25.54
N GLU A 144 6.20 -16.06 -26.28
CA GLU A 144 6.10 -15.10 -27.39
C GLU A 144 5.52 -13.74 -26.94
N LEU A 145 5.25 -13.61 -25.64
CA LEU A 145 4.60 -12.43 -25.05
C LEU A 145 5.59 -11.64 -24.18
N SER A 146 5.44 -10.32 -24.17
CA SER A 146 6.12 -9.48 -23.19
C SER A 146 5.60 -9.73 -21.76
N GLY A 147 6.35 -9.35 -20.73
CA GLY A 147 5.94 -9.52 -19.33
C GLY A 147 4.57 -8.91 -19.04
N GLY A 148 4.27 -7.70 -19.54
CA GLY A 148 2.95 -7.09 -19.38
C GLY A 148 1.83 -7.84 -20.11
N GLN A 149 2.12 -8.43 -21.28
CA GLN A 149 1.16 -9.30 -21.96
C GLN A 149 0.91 -10.59 -21.20
N GLN A 150 1.95 -11.22 -20.65
CA GLN A 150 1.80 -12.41 -19.79
C GLN A 150 0.95 -12.12 -18.56
N GLN A 151 1.16 -10.96 -17.92
CA GLN A 151 0.34 -10.54 -16.80
C GLN A 151 -1.13 -10.36 -17.20
N ARG A 152 -1.40 -9.70 -18.33
CA ARG A 152 -2.78 -9.57 -18.83
C ARG A 152 -3.41 -10.92 -19.14
N VAL A 153 -2.67 -11.89 -19.65
CA VAL A 153 -3.17 -13.27 -19.84
C VAL A 153 -3.51 -13.93 -18.51
N ALA A 154 -2.67 -13.75 -17.47
CA ALA A 154 -2.96 -14.29 -16.13
C ALA A 154 -4.23 -13.66 -15.54
N LEU A 155 -4.38 -12.33 -15.69
CA LEU A 155 -5.59 -11.62 -15.28
C LEU A 155 -6.82 -12.06 -16.09
N ALA A 156 -6.69 -12.21 -17.41
CA ALA A 156 -7.73 -12.70 -18.31
C ALA A 156 -8.19 -14.11 -17.91
N ARG A 157 -7.25 -14.99 -17.57
CA ARG A 157 -7.54 -16.34 -17.07
C ARG A 157 -8.38 -16.32 -15.80
N ALA A 158 -8.07 -15.43 -14.86
CA ALA A 158 -8.84 -15.26 -13.63
C ALA A 158 -10.23 -14.67 -13.90
N LEU A 159 -10.31 -13.64 -14.78
CA LEU A 159 -11.57 -12.98 -15.18
C LEU A 159 -12.54 -13.93 -15.89
N ALA A 160 -12.04 -14.89 -16.67
CA ALA A 160 -12.88 -15.80 -17.43
C ALA A 160 -13.84 -16.62 -16.56
N LEU A 161 -13.48 -16.87 -15.29
CA LEU A 161 -14.27 -17.63 -14.33
C LEU A 161 -15.30 -16.80 -13.57
N ASP A 162 -15.34 -15.48 -13.77
CA ASP A 162 -16.23 -14.55 -13.06
C ASP A 162 -16.21 -14.73 -11.54
N PRO A 163 -15.03 -14.65 -10.89
CA PRO A 163 -14.92 -14.91 -9.47
C PRO A 163 -15.58 -13.81 -8.63
N ALA A 164 -15.97 -14.17 -7.39
CA ALA A 164 -16.50 -13.20 -6.45
C ALA A 164 -15.47 -12.15 -6.05
N VAL A 165 -14.22 -12.58 -5.87
CA VAL A 165 -13.10 -11.71 -5.45
C VAL A 165 -11.82 -12.07 -6.18
N PHE A 166 -10.94 -11.09 -6.35
CA PHE A 166 -9.62 -11.25 -6.95
C PHE A 166 -8.52 -11.12 -5.90
N LEU A 167 -7.58 -12.04 -5.93
CA LEU A 167 -6.40 -12.07 -5.09
C LEU A 167 -5.17 -11.91 -5.98
N LEU A 168 -4.39 -10.85 -5.80
CA LEU A 168 -3.24 -10.54 -6.62
C LEU A 168 -1.99 -10.54 -5.74
N ASP A 169 -1.06 -11.48 -5.97
CA ASP A 169 0.19 -11.65 -5.21
C ASP A 169 1.34 -11.00 -5.98
N GLU A 170 1.70 -9.77 -5.65
CA GLU A 170 2.76 -8.97 -6.28
C GLU A 170 2.77 -9.01 -7.82
N PRO A 171 1.63 -8.79 -8.50
CA PRO A 171 1.49 -9.09 -9.93
C PRO A 171 2.31 -8.16 -10.84
N LEU A 172 2.83 -7.03 -10.33
CA LEU A 172 3.62 -6.06 -11.10
C LEU A 172 5.13 -6.14 -10.83
N SER A 173 5.57 -6.98 -9.87
CA SER A 173 6.97 -7.01 -9.41
C SER A 173 7.98 -7.38 -10.49
N ASN A 174 7.58 -8.19 -11.49
CA ASN A 174 8.46 -8.66 -12.58
C ASN A 174 8.51 -7.71 -13.80
N LEU A 175 7.89 -6.52 -13.70
CA LEU A 175 7.86 -5.53 -14.77
C LEU A 175 8.89 -4.43 -14.54
N ASP A 176 9.42 -3.89 -15.65
CA ASP A 176 10.22 -2.66 -15.59
C ASP A 176 9.40 -1.46 -15.10
N ARG A 177 10.08 -0.40 -14.63
CA ARG A 177 9.42 0.76 -14.02
C ARG A 177 8.37 1.42 -14.92
N LYS A 178 8.68 1.62 -16.21
CA LYS A 178 7.77 2.30 -17.14
C LYS A 178 6.51 1.48 -17.39
N LEU A 179 6.68 0.19 -17.63
CA LEU A 179 5.58 -0.74 -17.85
C LEU A 179 4.73 -0.91 -16.59
N ARG A 180 5.35 -0.93 -15.39
CA ARG A 180 4.66 -1.01 -14.11
C ARG A 180 3.71 0.17 -13.90
N VAL A 181 4.16 1.41 -14.17
CA VAL A 181 3.31 2.62 -14.07
C VAL A 181 2.10 2.49 -15.00
N TYR A 182 2.31 2.06 -16.25
CA TYR A 182 1.23 1.88 -17.21
C TYR A 182 0.23 0.80 -16.75
N MET A 183 0.73 -0.34 -16.29
CA MET A 183 -0.09 -1.46 -15.85
C MET A 183 -0.88 -1.16 -14.57
N ARG A 184 -0.37 -0.30 -13.67
CA ARG A 184 -1.12 0.21 -12.50
C ARG A 184 -2.39 0.92 -12.93
N VAL A 185 -2.27 1.84 -13.88
CA VAL A 185 -3.41 2.61 -14.40
C VAL A 185 -4.43 1.69 -15.07
N GLU A 186 -3.99 0.78 -15.94
CA GLU A 186 -4.88 -0.18 -16.60
C GLU A 186 -5.63 -1.08 -15.62
N LEU A 187 -4.92 -1.63 -14.62
CA LEU A 187 -5.53 -2.50 -13.61
C LEU A 187 -6.60 -1.75 -12.80
N LYS A 188 -6.30 -0.50 -12.37
CA LYS A 188 -7.29 0.31 -11.64
C LYS A 188 -8.51 0.69 -12.51
N GLN A 189 -8.29 1.00 -13.78
CA GLN A 189 -9.38 1.28 -14.73
C GLN A 189 -10.25 0.03 -14.95
N LEU A 190 -9.63 -1.12 -15.13
CA LEU A 190 -10.34 -2.39 -15.31
C LEU A 190 -11.16 -2.75 -14.06
N GLN A 191 -10.56 -2.59 -12.86
CA GLN A 191 -11.23 -2.80 -11.58
C GLN A 191 -12.48 -1.93 -11.46
N LYS A 192 -12.37 -0.62 -11.74
CA LYS A 192 -13.51 0.31 -11.69
C LYS A 192 -14.58 -0.04 -12.72
N LYS A 193 -14.18 -0.35 -13.96
CA LYS A 193 -15.10 -0.70 -15.06
C LYS A 193 -15.93 -1.94 -14.76
N LEU A 194 -15.34 -2.94 -14.09
CA LEU A 194 -16.00 -4.22 -13.80
C LEU A 194 -16.54 -4.32 -12.36
N GLY A 195 -16.30 -3.33 -11.50
CA GLY A 195 -16.71 -3.37 -10.09
C GLY A 195 -16.05 -4.51 -9.31
N MET A 196 -14.80 -4.86 -9.64
CA MET A 196 -14.11 -6.00 -9.03
C MET A 196 -13.72 -5.72 -7.58
N THR A 197 -13.94 -6.67 -6.69
CA THR A 197 -13.36 -6.69 -5.34
C THR A 197 -11.96 -7.27 -5.41
N ILE A 198 -10.95 -6.51 -5.03
CA ILE A 198 -9.55 -6.90 -5.14
C ILE A 198 -8.84 -6.82 -3.79
N LEU A 199 -8.15 -7.89 -3.40
CA LEU A 199 -7.08 -7.86 -2.42
C LEU A 199 -5.75 -7.97 -3.15
N TYR A 200 -4.94 -6.92 -3.04
CA TYR A 200 -3.67 -6.75 -3.71
C TYR A 200 -2.52 -6.82 -2.72
N VAL A 201 -1.60 -7.74 -2.89
CA VAL A 201 -0.39 -7.85 -2.06
C VAL A 201 0.76 -7.15 -2.78
N THR A 202 1.45 -6.26 -2.09
CA THR A 202 2.65 -5.59 -2.58
C THR A 202 3.60 -5.20 -1.46
N HIS A 203 4.83 -4.94 -1.78
CA HIS A 203 5.81 -4.24 -0.96
C HIS A 203 6.12 -2.83 -1.50
N ASP A 204 5.53 -2.47 -2.64
CA ASP A 204 5.71 -1.17 -3.31
C ASP A 204 4.66 -0.18 -2.79
N GLN A 205 5.15 0.90 -2.16
CA GLN A 205 4.32 1.94 -1.57
C GLN A 205 3.57 2.74 -2.63
N GLU A 206 4.21 3.02 -3.78
CA GLU A 206 3.56 3.74 -4.88
C GLU A 206 2.39 2.96 -5.46
N GLU A 207 2.51 1.63 -5.55
CA GLU A 207 1.41 0.77 -5.98
C GLU A 207 0.23 0.85 -5.01
N ALA A 208 0.52 0.65 -3.71
CA ALA A 208 -0.51 0.66 -2.67
C ALA A 208 -1.24 2.00 -2.58
N LEU A 209 -0.49 3.11 -2.54
CA LEU A 209 -1.08 4.45 -2.38
C LEU A 209 -1.85 4.91 -3.63
N SER A 210 -1.35 4.58 -4.85
CA SER A 210 -1.97 5.09 -6.10
C SER A 210 -3.19 4.31 -6.56
N MET A 211 -3.32 3.02 -6.20
CA MET A 211 -4.39 2.16 -6.71
C MET A 211 -5.49 1.86 -5.69
N SER A 212 -5.20 1.93 -4.39
CA SER A 212 -6.11 1.39 -3.38
C SER A 212 -7.18 2.38 -2.96
N ASP A 213 -8.34 1.86 -2.62
CA ASP A 213 -9.37 2.60 -1.89
C ASP A 213 -9.09 2.51 -0.37
N ARG A 214 -8.44 1.42 0.07
CA ARG A 214 -7.91 1.24 1.42
C ARG A 214 -6.59 0.48 1.40
N VAL A 215 -5.71 0.79 2.34
CA VAL A 215 -4.42 0.13 2.55
C VAL A 215 -4.38 -0.46 3.95
N ALA A 216 -4.00 -1.74 4.06
CA ALA A 216 -3.66 -2.39 5.33
C ALA A 216 -2.14 -2.52 5.44
N ILE A 217 -1.56 -1.86 6.42
CA ILE A 217 -0.13 -1.97 6.73
C ILE A 217 0.09 -3.20 7.59
N MET A 218 0.94 -4.12 7.12
CA MET A 218 1.28 -5.34 7.83
C MET A 218 2.75 -5.37 8.24
N ASN A 219 3.02 -5.67 9.51
CA ASN A 219 4.37 -5.85 10.03
C ASN A 219 4.41 -7.02 11.04
N LYS A 220 5.46 -7.84 10.99
CA LYS A 220 5.70 -8.96 11.92
C LYS A 220 4.44 -9.83 12.17
N GLY A 221 3.70 -10.11 11.10
CA GLY A 221 2.51 -10.95 11.16
C GLY A 221 1.21 -10.24 11.60
N ARG A 222 1.22 -8.96 11.92
CA ARG A 222 0.07 -8.20 12.42
C ARG A 222 -0.31 -7.06 11.51
N ILE A 223 -1.58 -6.68 11.51
CA ILE A 223 -2.05 -5.43 10.91
C ILE A 223 -1.76 -4.30 11.89
N ILE A 224 -0.98 -3.32 11.45
CA ILE A 224 -0.60 -2.15 12.25
C ILE A 224 -1.61 -1.03 12.09
N GLN A 225 -2.04 -0.78 10.82
CA GLN A 225 -3.00 0.27 10.50
C GLN A 225 -3.80 -0.11 9.26
N VAL A 226 -5.08 0.29 9.20
CA VAL A 226 -5.92 0.21 8.00
C VAL A 226 -6.56 1.57 7.79
N GLY A 227 -6.34 2.16 6.61
CA GLY A 227 -6.84 3.49 6.27
C GLY A 227 -6.97 3.70 4.77
N THR A 228 -7.47 4.88 4.37
CA THR A 228 -7.31 5.38 3.01
C THR A 228 -5.83 5.69 2.73
N PRO A 229 -5.38 5.77 1.46
CA PRO A 229 -4.01 6.20 1.15
C PRO A 229 -3.59 7.49 1.87
N ASP A 230 -4.48 8.49 1.89
CA ASP A 230 -4.22 9.78 2.56
C ASP A 230 -4.08 9.62 4.08
N GLU A 231 -4.97 8.82 4.73
CA GLU A 231 -4.87 8.53 6.17
C GLU A 231 -3.56 7.81 6.53
N ILE A 232 -3.11 6.87 5.69
CA ILE A 232 -1.86 6.13 5.91
C ILE A 232 -0.64 7.04 5.77
N TYR A 233 -0.65 7.95 4.79
CA TYR A 233 0.48 8.82 4.51
C TYR A 233 0.54 10.05 5.43
N GLU A 234 -0.59 10.72 5.63
CA GLU A 234 -0.67 11.97 6.38
C GLU A 234 -0.94 11.79 7.88
N ASN A 235 -1.56 10.67 8.28
CA ASN A 235 -1.90 10.38 9.69
C ASN A 235 -1.42 8.97 10.11
N PRO A 236 -0.10 8.70 10.05
CA PRO A 236 0.42 7.40 10.47
C PRO A 236 0.23 7.19 11.98
N GLN A 237 -0.32 6.03 12.37
CA GLN A 237 -0.62 5.70 13.77
C GLN A 237 0.57 5.07 14.53
N SER A 238 1.69 4.83 13.85
CA SER A 238 2.90 4.27 14.47
C SER A 238 4.15 4.78 13.78
N MET A 239 5.28 4.77 14.50
CA MET A 239 6.59 5.07 13.92
C MET A 239 6.89 4.18 12.72
N PHE A 240 6.54 2.89 12.83
CA PHE A 240 6.71 1.95 11.73
C PHE A 240 5.93 2.40 10.48
N THR A 241 4.65 2.77 10.60
CA THR A 241 3.87 3.23 9.44
C THR A 241 4.46 4.50 8.85
N ALA A 242 4.84 5.46 9.69
CA ALA A 242 5.42 6.74 9.29
C ALA A 242 6.71 6.58 8.47
N ASP A 243 7.63 5.73 8.94
CA ASP A 243 8.92 5.46 8.31
C ASP A 243 8.78 4.53 7.10
N PHE A 244 7.90 3.53 7.20
CA PHE A 244 7.71 2.57 6.11
C PHE A 244 6.99 3.18 4.90
N VAL A 245 6.12 4.18 5.08
CA VAL A 245 5.34 4.79 3.99
C VAL A 245 5.89 6.17 3.63
N GLY A 246 7.01 6.19 2.90
CA GLY A 246 7.70 7.40 2.46
C GLY A 246 8.77 7.89 3.43
N ASN A 247 9.53 8.89 2.98
CA ASN A 247 10.56 9.51 3.81
C ASN A 247 9.92 10.36 4.91
N ILE A 248 10.60 10.44 6.07
CA ILE A 248 10.12 11.22 7.19
C ILE A 248 11.29 11.76 8.03
N ASN A 249 11.16 12.98 8.52
CA ASN A 249 12.00 13.50 9.59
C ASN A 249 11.34 13.20 10.92
N MET A 250 11.99 12.41 11.76
CA MET A 250 11.51 12.06 13.09
C MET A 250 12.27 12.85 14.13
N ILE A 251 11.56 13.56 15.01
CA ILE A 251 12.13 14.45 16.00
C ILE A 251 11.58 14.08 17.38
N GLU A 252 12.45 13.63 18.26
CA GLU A 252 12.10 13.36 19.66
C GLU A 252 12.15 14.63 20.51
N GLY A 253 11.21 14.79 21.43
CA GLY A 253 11.23 15.92 22.33
C GLY A 253 10.10 15.94 23.35
N VAL A 254 9.89 17.11 23.94
CA VAL A 254 8.95 17.34 25.04
C VAL A 254 8.09 18.56 24.74
N ILE A 255 6.80 18.49 25.02
CA ILE A 255 5.91 19.65 24.98
C ILE A 255 6.21 20.53 26.21
N LEU A 256 6.66 21.76 25.98
CA LEU A 256 6.94 22.73 27.06
C LEU A 256 5.67 23.42 27.53
N GLU A 257 4.93 24.00 26.60
CA GLU A 257 3.74 24.79 26.88
C GLU A 257 2.70 24.65 25.79
N ILE A 258 1.47 24.97 26.12
CA ILE A 258 0.33 24.93 25.20
C ILE A 258 -0.33 26.32 25.23
N SER A 259 -0.46 26.93 24.06
CA SER A 259 -1.13 28.23 23.87
C SER A 259 -2.20 28.09 22.77
N GLY A 260 -3.46 28.01 23.20
CA GLY A 260 -4.59 27.84 22.29
C GLY A 260 -4.52 26.52 21.49
N ARG A 261 -4.33 26.61 20.17
CA ARG A 261 -4.20 25.47 19.26
C ARG A 261 -2.76 25.09 18.92
N LEU A 262 -1.78 25.78 19.51
CA LEU A 262 -0.36 25.56 19.29
C LEU A 262 0.30 25.07 20.57
N ALA A 263 1.27 24.19 20.40
CA ALA A 263 2.17 23.75 21.45
C ALA A 263 3.61 24.14 21.08
N THR A 264 4.40 24.56 22.07
CA THR A 264 5.83 24.73 21.95
C THR A 264 6.49 23.39 22.30
N PHE A 265 7.10 22.79 21.30
CA PHE A 265 7.82 21.52 21.40
C PHE A 265 9.32 21.81 21.44
N LYS A 266 10.01 21.26 22.45
CA LYS A 266 11.47 21.33 22.58
C LYS A 266 12.07 20.01 22.19
N THR A 267 12.92 20.01 21.17
CA THR A 267 13.63 18.84 20.72
C THR A 267 14.73 18.44 21.71
N ARG A 268 15.22 17.22 21.59
CA ARG A 268 16.35 16.72 22.40
C ARG A 268 17.60 17.57 22.20
N ASP A 269 17.83 18.09 20.99
CA ASP A 269 18.97 18.91 20.61
C ASP A 269 18.76 20.39 20.93
N GLY A 270 17.64 20.76 21.56
CA GLY A 270 17.40 22.05 22.18
C GLY A 270 16.74 23.11 21.31
N PHE A 271 16.40 22.86 20.02
CA PHE A 271 15.64 23.82 19.25
C PHE A 271 14.14 23.74 19.56
N LEU A 272 13.45 24.86 19.36
CA LEU A 272 12.03 24.98 19.63
C LEU A 272 11.25 24.90 18.31
N LEU A 273 10.15 24.17 18.34
CA LEU A 273 9.24 24.00 17.21
C LEU A 273 7.81 24.28 17.69
N LYS A 274 7.09 25.14 17.00
CA LYS A 274 5.65 25.30 17.20
C LYS A 274 4.89 24.30 16.36
N VAL A 275 4.01 23.54 16.99
CA VAL A 275 3.25 22.46 16.39
C VAL A 275 1.77 22.62 16.68
N SER A 276 0.90 22.21 15.76
CA SER A 276 -0.53 22.20 16.02
C SER A 276 -0.87 21.13 17.05
N LEU A 277 -1.65 21.51 18.06
CA LEU A 277 -2.00 20.62 19.17
C LEU A 277 -3.04 19.59 18.78
N GLU A 278 -2.77 18.33 19.05
CA GLU A 278 -3.76 17.27 19.04
C GLU A 278 -4.47 17.11 20.40
N LYS A 279 -5.70 16.57 20.36
CA LYS A 279 -6.49 16.39 21.59
C LYS A 279 -5.79 15.46 22.58
N GLY A 280 -5.70 15.90 23.85
CA GLY A 280 -5.22 15.05 24.95
C GLY A 280 -3.74 15.29 25.34
N MET A 281 -2.99 16.09 24.60
CA MET A 281 -1.59 16.41 24.95
C MET A 281 -1.50 17.37 26.13
N LYS A 282 -0.45 17.19 26.95
CA LYS A 282 -0.18 17.97 28.15
C LYS A 282 1.26 18.48 28.17
N PRO A 283 1.53 19.64 28.80
CA PRO A 283 2.90 20.07 29.06
C PRO A 283 3.68 18.98 29.82
N GLY A 284 4.93 18.77 29.46
CA GLY A 284 5.80 17.73 29.99
C GLY A 284 5.68 16.36 29.29
N ALA A 285 4.73 16.17 28.36
CA ALA A 285 4.62 14.94 27.60
C ALA A 285 5.81 14.76 26.65
N ARG A 286 6.42 13.56 26.68
CA ARG A 286 7.40 13.14 25.68
C ARG A 286 6.65 12.61 24.46
N VAL A 287 6.96 13.14 23.29
CA VAL A 287 6.32 12.79 22.04
C VAL A 287 7.35 12.79 20.92
N ASN A 288 7.07 12.04 19.87
CA ASN A 288 7.77 12.12 18.59
C ASN A 288 6.97 13.00 17.64
N VAL A 289 7.65 13.97 17.04
CA VAL A 289 7.09 14.78 15.95
C VAL A 289 7.64 14.27 14.63
N ALA A 290 6.75 13.93 13.73
CA ALA A 290 7.06 13.42 12.40
C ALA A 290 6.75 14.52 11.37
N ILE A 291 7.69 14.77 10.44
CA ILE A 291 7.57 15.79 9.41
C ILE A 291 7.92 15.20 8.06
N ARG A 292 7.00 15.25 7.11
CA ARG A 292 7.27 14.87 5.73
C ARG A 292 8.24 15.85 5.08
N PRO A 293 9.27 15.38 4.35
CA PRO A 293 10.28 16.26 3.74
C PRO A 293 9.72 17.30 2.77
N GLU A 294 8.66 16.99 2.04
CA GLU A 294 7.96 17.89 1.13
C GLU A 294 7.16 19.00 1.82
N LYS A 295 6.96 18.90 3.13
CA LYS A 295 6.33 19.95 3.95
C LYS A 295 7.34 21.01 4.44
N LEU A 296 8.64 20.77 4.23
CA LEU A 296 9.71 21.71 4.54
C LEU A 296 10.04 22.55 3.29
N SER A 297 9.84 23.85 3.37
CA SER A 297 10.30 24.76 2.32
C SER A 297 11.75 25.22 2.58
N VAL A 298 12.52 25.41 1.50
CA VAL A 298 13.93 25.83 1.55
C VAL A 298 14.06 27.17 0.82
N SER A 299 14.74 28.14 1.43
CA SER A 299 14.94 29.49 0.85
C SER A 299 16.32 30.07 1.20
N ARG A 300 16.80 31.05 0.37
CA ARG A 300 18.05 31.79 0.63
C ARG A 300 17.86 32.92 1.62
N GLN A 301 16.66 33.48 1.66
CA GLN A 301 16.32 34.57 2.59
C GLN A 301 15.38 34.04 3.66
N PRO A 302 15.46 34.59 4.88
CA PRO A 302 14.56 34.16 5.96
C PRO A 302 13.12 34.50 5.57
N PRO A 303 12.24 33.49 5.44
CA PRO A 303 10.83 33.73 5.21
C PRO A 303 10.16 34.27 6.48
N GLU A 304 9.07 34.99 6.32
CA GLU A 304 8.26 35.45 7.46
C GLU A 304 7.51 34.29 8.10
N GLY A 305 7.29 34.35 9.41
CA GLY A 305 6.48 33.41 10.16
C GLY A 305 7.23 32.64 11.24
N GLU A 306 6.56 31.59 11.74
CA GLU A 306 7.07 30.71 12.79
C GLU A 306 7.85 29.52 12.16
N ASN A 307 8.61 28.81 13.00
CA ASN A 307 9.38 27.64 12.61
C ASN A 307 10.31 27.86 11.41
N VAL A 308 11.05 28.97 11.48
CA VAL A 308 12.11 29.29 10.51
C VAL A 308 13.46 28.94 11.13
N PHE A 309 14.20 28.05 10.48
CA PHE A 309 15.46 27.50 11.01
C PHE A 309 16.60 27.78 10.03
N PRO A 310 17.64 28.53 10.44
CA PRO A 310 18.84 28.66 9.64
C PRO A 310 19.62 27.33 9.63
N GLY A 311 20.21 27.00 8.48
CA GLY A 311 20.99 25.80 8.32
C GLY A 311 21.93 25.85 7.14
N THR A 312 22.70 24.79 6.97
CA THR A 312 23.63 24.62 5.85
C THR A 312 23.31 23.32 5.11
N VAL A 313 23.20 23.40 3.80
CA VAL A 313 23.02 22.22 2.95
C VAL A 313 24.28 21.37 3.02
N LYS A 314 24.20 20.15 3.53
CA LYS A 314 25.33 19.20 3.59
C LYS A 314 25.42 18.32 2.36
N PHE A 315 24.27 17.88 1.88
CA PHE A 315 24.19 16.99 0.74
C PHE A 315 22.97 17.30 -0.11
N VAL A 316 23.10 17.11 -1.43
CA VAL A 316 22.04 17.30 -2.42
C VAL A 316 21.91 16.03 -3.23
N ASP A 317 20.72 15.46 -3.25
CA ASP A 317 20.40 14.27 -4.04
C ASP A 317 19.38 14.63 -5.12
N TYR A 318 19.77 14.49 -6.39
CA TYR A 318 19.01 14.95 -7.54
C TYR A 318 18.38 13.79 -8.31
N PHE A 319 17.05 13.72 -8.32
CA PHE A 319 16.27 12.69 -9.00
C PHE A 319 15.59 13.15 -10.31
N GLY A 320 16.03 14.25 -10.89
CA GLY A 320 15.42 14.82 -12.09
C GLY A 320 14.22 15.71 -11.77
N SER A 321 13.09 15.15 -11.42
CA SER A 321 11.86 15.88 -11.05
C SER A 321 11.77 16.28 -9.58
N LEU A 322 12.67 15.79 -8.75
CA LEU A 322 12.70 15.98 -7.31
C LEU A 322 14.13 16.19 -6.86
N ILE A 323 14.34 17.10 -5.92
CA ILE A 323 15.64 17.32 -5.25
C ILE A 323 15.44 17.10 -3.76
N LYS A 324 16.31 16.28 -3.14
CA LYS A 324 16.39 16.13 -1.69
C LYS A 324 17.58 16.92 -1.16
N TYR A 325 17.32 17.76 -0.18
CA TYR A 325 18.32 18.54 0.53
C TYR A 325 18.46 18.00 1.95
N PHE A 326 19.67 17.63 2.33
CA PHE A 326 20.01 17.29 3.71
C PHE A 326 20.62 18.53 4.34
N VAL A 327 19.87 19.17 5.21
CA VAL A 327 20.22 20.46 5.82
C VAL A 327 20.57 20.25 7.28
N GLU A 328 21.77 20.65 7.69
CA GLU A 328 22.19 20.70 9.09
C GLU A 328 21.87 22.05 9.69
N LEU A 329 21.06 22.06 10.75
CA LEU A 329 20.72 23.24 11.52
C LEU A 329 21.91 23.68 12.39
N GLU A 330 21.89 24.90 12.92
CA GLU A 330 22.95 25.44 13.83
C GLU A 330 23.13 24.59 15.11
N THR A 331 22.10 23.82 15.50
CA THR A 331 22.16 22.87 16.63
C THR A 331 22.88 21.55 16.28
N GLY A 332 23.27 21.33 15.02
CA GLY A 332 23.84 20.08 14.54
C GLY A 332 22.78 19.04 14.11
N PHE A 333 21.50 19.34 14.30
CA PHE A 333 20.42 18.44 13.88
C PHE A 333 20.24 18.48 12.35
N GLN A 334 20.04 17.32 11.72
CA GLN A 334 19.84 17.24 10.28
C GLN A 334 18.37 17.01 9.92
N LEU A 335 17.87 17.81 8.98
CA LEU A 335 16.55 17.65 8.38
C LEU A 335 16.68 17.40 6.88
N MET A 336 15.83 16.51 6.37
CA MET A 336 15.67 16.30 4.95
C MET A 336 14.49 17.12 4.44
N ALA A 337 14.71 17.92 3.40
CA ALA A 337 13.66 18.64 2.68
C ALA A 337 13.58 18.15 1.23
N GLU A 338 12.37 18.03 0.69
CA GLU A 338 12.14 17.67 -0.71
C GLU A 338 11.53 18.85 -1.48
N ASN A 339 12.11 19.17 -2.62
CA ASN A 339 11.64 20.25 -3.48
C ASN A 339 11.45 19.79 -4.92
N GLN A 340 10.28 20.07 -5.48
CA GLN A 340 9.97 19.83 -6.89
C GLN A 340 10.28 21.05 -7.78
N ASN A 341 10.55 22.21 -7.18
CA ASN A 341 10.94 23.41 -7.92
C ASN A 341 12.42 23.33 -8.31
N LEU A 342 12.67 23.05 -9.58
CA LEU A 342 14.01 22.90 -10.13
C LEU A 342 14.69 24.26 -10.44
N ASP A 343 13.96 25.36 -10.41
CA ASP A 343 14.49 26.71 -10.70
C ASP A 343 15.26 27.29 -9.50
N ALA A 344 14.86 26.92 -8.29
CA ALA A 344 15.53 27.32 -7.05
C ALA A 344 16.42 26.19 -6.52
N ARG A 345 17.61 26.01 -7.11
CA ARG A 345 18.57 24.99 -6.66
C ARG A 345 19.54 25.56 -5.63
N PHE A 346 19.83 24.75 -4.61
CA PHE A 346 20.83 25.00 -3.58
C PHE A 346 21.97 24.01 -3.73
N ASN A 347 23.19 24.45 -3.43
CA ASN A 347 24.39 23.62 -3.49
C ASN A 347 24.84 23.19 -2.09
N ALA A 348 25.63 22.11 -2.03
CA ALA A 348 26.28 21.73 -0.79
C ALA A 348 27.20 22.85 -0.29
N GLY A 349 27.16 23.14 1.02
CA GLY A 349 27.83 24.25 1.67
C GLY A 349 27.04 25.57 1.67
N GLU A 350 25.93 25.66 0.96
CA GLU A 350 25.11 26.88 0.89
C GLU A 350 24.29 27.07 2.19
N LYS A 351 24.26 28.28 2.71
CA LYS A 351 23.40 28.67 3.84
C LYS A 351 21.97 28.87 3.34
N VAL A 352 21.02 28.26 4.05
CA VAL A 352 19.60 28.29 3.72
C VAL A 352 18.73 28.44 4.96
N TYR A 353 17.48 28.75 4.76
CA TYR A 353 16.45 28.73 5.79
C TYR A 353 15.43 27.65 5.46
N LEU A 354 15.14 26.79 6.44
CA LEU A 354 14.04 25.85 6.39
C LEU A 354 12.83 26.50 7.08
N LYS A 355 11.65 26.38 6.46
CA LYS A 355 10.39 26.79 7.08
C LYS A 355 9.42 25.63 7.12
N LEU A 356 8.73 25.48 8.25
CA LEU A 356 7.68 24.49 8.49
C LEU A 356 6.42 25.17 9.01
N GLU A 357 5.29 24.91 8.38
CA GLU A 357 4.02 25.34 8.93
C GLU A 357 3.62 24.46 10.13
N PRO A 358 3.15 25.04 11.27
CA PRO A 358 2.83 24.28 12.49
C PRO A 358 1.84 23.11 12.29
N GLY A 359 0.94 23.23 11.29
CA GLY A 359 -0.04 22.19 10.96
C GLY A 359 0.50 21.01 10.14
N HIS A 360 1.76 21.05 9.74
CA HIS A 360 2.39 20.00 8.94
C HIS A 360 3.21 19.00 9.77
N CYS A 361 2.96 18.95 11.06
CA CYS A 361 3.58 18.01 11.99
C CYS A 361 2.55 16.97 12.43
N TYR A 362 3.01 15.74 12.54
CA TYR A 362 2.21 14.63 13.08
C TYR A 362 2.83 14.18 14.39
N PHE A 363 1.99 13.90 15.38
CA PHE A 363 2.45 13.34 16.64
C PHE A 363 2.34 11.83 16.60
N ILE A 364 3.40 11.15 16.99
CA ILE A 364 3.44 9.70 17.09
C ILE A 364 3.82 9.35 18.53
N GLU A 365 2.99 8.54 19.18
CA GLU A 365 3.33 8.06 20.54
C GLU A 365 4.63 7.27 20.48
N PRO A 366 5.54 7.47 21.45
CA PRO A 366 6.74 6.65 21.56
C PRO A 366 6.36 5.18 21.65
N GLU A 367 7.06 4.31 20.93
CA GLU A 367 6.91 2.86 21.11
C GLU A 367 7.35 2.51 22.55
N ALA A 368 6.48 1.79 23.29
CA ALA A 368 6.70 1.40 24.67
C ALA A 368 7.81 0.33 24.82
#